data_31064d63799ea935b2b23797dc670141
#
_entry.id   31064d63799ea935b2b23797dc670141
#
_cell.length_a   1.000
_cell.length_b   1.000
_cell.length_c   1.000
_cell.angle_alpha   90.00
_cell.angle_beta   90.00
_cell.angle_gamma   90.00
#
_symmetry.space_group_name_H-M   'P 1'
#
loop_
_entity.id
_entity.type
_entity.pdbx_description
1 polymer ?
#
loop_
_entity_poly.entity_id
_entity_poly.type
_entity_poly.pdbx_seq_one_letter_code
_entity_poly.pdbx_strand_id
1 'polypeptide(L)'
;MLSRRETILALMALASCRPKSAQSGETETAFTADEMLADIHRRTFNYFWETTDNERGLTPDRWPTRTFSSIAAIGFAFNSYVIGVRAGYVTRDEAALRTRNTLKYLYEAPQGPSATGTIGHKGFFYHFLDYQTGLRYRNTELSTIDTSLLLLGAITAAQFFNQNNTIETEIRNLANAMYERVDWTFMLRPSGKIGMGWHPETGFIASEWRGFSEGSLVYLLAFASPTHTIPTTAWQRWTSTYNQTWGKN
;
A
#
# COMPACT_ATOMS: atom_id res chain seq x y z
N MET A 1 -0.64 12.09 -73.38
CA MET A 1 -1.33 12.41 -72.09
C MET A 1 -2.26 11.29 -71.75
N LEU A 2 -1.94 10.49 -70.77
CA LEU A 2 -2.81 9.39 -70.30
C LEU A 2 -4.03 9.97 -69.57
N SER A 3 -5.20 9.40 -69.81
CA SER A 3 -6.42 9.83 -69.18
C SER A 3 -6.42 9.57 -67.66
N ARG A 4 -7.18 10.35 -66.87
CA ARG A 4 -7.31 10.15 -65.40
C ARG A 4 -7.65 8.70 -65.01
N ARG A 5 -8.37 7.99 -65.84
CA ARG A 5 -8.71 6.56 -65.63
C ARG A 5 -7.49 5.62 -65.78
N GLU A 6 -6.64 5.90 -66.75
CA GLU A 6 -5.44 5.10 -66.99
C GLU A 6 -4.37 5.31 -65.93
N THR A 7 -4.29 6.54 -65.37
CA THR A 7 -3.39 6.85 -64.24
C THR A 7 -3.86 6.15 -62.94
N ILE A 8 -5.16 6.01 -62.72
CA ILE A 8 -5.70 5.33 -61.54
C ILE A 8 -5.50 3.81 -61.65
N LEU A 9 -5.65 3.23 -62.84
CA LEU A 9 -5.40 1.82 -63.06
C LEU A 9 -3.94 1.44 -62.95
N ALA A 10 -2.99 2.33 -63.38
CA ALA A 10 -1.55 2.13 -63.24
C ALA A 10 -1.15 2.22 -61.75
N LEU A 11 -1.74 3.09 -60.96
CA LEU A 11 -1.52 3.19 -59.49
C LEU A 11 -2.06 1.97 -58.73
N MET A 12 -3.17 1.38 -59.16
CA MET A 12 -3.69 0.17 -58.55
C MET A 12 -2.89 -1.08 -58.89
N ALA A 13 -2.23 -1.16 -60.06
CA ALA A 13 -1.38 -2.26 -60.42
C ALA A 13 -0.03 -2.26 -59.68
N LEU A 14 0.45 -1.10 -59.23
CA LEU A 14 1.68 -0.98 -58.43
C LEU A 14 1.46 -1.28 -56.95
N ALA A 15 0.21 -1.27 -56.47
CA ALA A 15 -0.12 -1.57 -55.07
C ALA A 15 -0.22 -3.10 -54.77
N SER A 16 -0.18 -3.95 -55.84
CA SER A 16 -0.30 -5.41 -55.68
C SER A 16 1.01 -6.20 -55.66
N CYS A 17 2.17 -5.54 -55.83
CA CYS A 17 3.46 -6.14 -55.60
C CYS A 17 4.01 -5.79 -54.21
N ARG A 18 3.37 -6.30 -53.15
CA ARG A 18 4.04 -6.42 -51.86
C ARG A 18 4.98 -7.60 -51.93
N PRO A 19 6.29 -7.42 -51.63
CA PRO A 19 7.16 -8.57 -51.42
C PRO A 19 6.52 -9.35 -50.24
N LYS A 20 6.34 -10.66 -50.41
CA LYS A 20 6.11 -11.58 -49.31
C LYS A 20 7.33 -11.42 -48.40
N SER A 21 7.20 -10.58 -47.37
CA SER A 21 8.10 -10.70 -46.24
C SER A 21 7.89 -12.11 -45.70
N ALA A 22 8.96 -12.89 -45.74
CA ALA A 22 9.04 -14.12 -44.98
C ALA A 22 8.69 -13.71 -43.54
N GLN A 23 7.44 -14.01 -43.10
CA GLN A 23 7.14 -14.09 -41.69
C GLN A 23 8.03 -15.24 -41.19
N SER A 24 9.18 -14.88 -40.63
CA SER A 24 9.79 -15.70 -39.59
C SER A 24 8.71 -15.81 -38.53
N GLY A 25 8.05 -16.94 -38.54
CA GLY A 25 7.09 -17.29 -37.48
C GLY A 25 7.88 -17.51 -36.20
N GLU A 26 8.21 -16.44 -35.53
CA GLU A 26 8.27 -16.48 -34.08
C GLU A 26 6.80 -16.67 -33.62
N THR A 27 6.44 -17.92 -33.44
CA THR A 27 5.28 -18.28 -32.62
C THR A 27 5.60 -17.68 -31.26
N GLU A 28 5.07 -16.46 -31.00
CA GLU A 28 4.91 -15.97 -29.65
C GLU A 28 4.13 -17.08 -28.93
N THR A 29 4.84 -17.91 -28.18
CA THR A 29 4.20 -18.93 -27.35
C THR A 29 3.37 -18.15 -26.35
N ALA A 30 2.07 -18.08 -26.59
CA ALA A 30 1.14 -17.44 -25.68
C ALA A 30 1.31 -18.12 -24.30
N PHE A 31 1.61 -17.32 -23.26
CA PHE A 31 1.69 -17.83 -21.90
C PHE A 31 0.42 -18.60 -21.56
N THR A 32 0.56 -19.75 -20.95
CA THR A 32 -0.55 -20.41 -20.28
C THR A 32 -1.06 -19.54 -19.14
N ALA A 33 -2.26 -19.76 -18.68
CA ALA A 33 -2.82 -19.01 -17.53
C ALA A 33 -1.93 -19.14 -16.29
N ASP A 34 -1.37 -20.32 -16.04
CA ASP A 34 -0.50 -20.58 -14.90
C ASP A 34 0.85 -19.84 -15.03
N GLU A 35 1.46 -19.83 -16.21
CA GLU A 35 2.69 -19.07 -16.46
C GLU A 35 2.47 -17.56 -16.33
N MET A 36 1.34 -17.05 -16.83
CA MET A 36 0.97 -15.65 -16.67
C MET A 36 0.78 -15.29 -15.20
N LEU A 37 0.09 -16.13 -14.44
CA LEU A 37 -0.12 -15.92 -13.01
C LEU A 37 1.20 -15.93 -12.23
N ALA A 38 2.10 -16.87 -12.56
CA ALA A 38 3.42 -16.95 -11.95
C ALA A 38 4.28 -15.71 -12.26
N ASP A 39 4.23 -15.22 -13.50
CA ASP A 39 4.94 -13.99 -13.90
C ASP A 39 4.39 -12.75 -13.16
N ILE A 40 3.07 -12.57 -13.11
CA ILE A 40 2.44 -11.48 -12.35
C ILE A 40 2.82 -11.55 -10.88
N HIS A 41 2.77 -12.74 -10.28
CA HIS A 41 3.11 -12.95 -8.88
C HIS A 41 4.59 -12.57 -8.60
N ARG A 42 5.50 -13.00 -9.47
CA ARG A 42 6.93 -12.66 -9.36
C ARG A 42 7.17 -11.15 -9.53
N ARG A 43 6.57 -10.52 -10.54
CA ARG A 43 6.73 -9.08 -10.79
C ARG A 43 6.16 -8.24 -9.67
N THR A 44 5.02 -8.64 -9.10
CA THR A 44 4.41 -7.97 -7.95
C THR A 44 5.35 -8.04 -6.74
N PHE A 45 5.93 -9.22 -6.46
CA PHE A 45 6.94 -9.36 -5.42
C PHE A 45 8.16 -8.47 -5.68
N ASN A 46 8.70 -8.49 -6.91
CA ASN A 46 9.88 -7.72 -7.28
C ASN A 46 9.65 -6.21 -7.10
N TYR A 47 8.44 -5.70 -7.39
CA TYR A 47 8.13 -4.30 -7.11
C TYR A 47 8.46 -3.93 -5.66
N PHE A 48 7.96 -4.68 -4.70
CA PHE A 48 8.20 -4.41 -3.28
C PHE A 48 9.64 -4.70 -2.89
N TRP A 49 10.23 -5.79 -3.39
CA TRP A 49 11.57 -6.21 -2.99
C TRP A 49 12.67 -5.32 -3.54
N GLU A 50 12.58 -4.91 -4.81
CA GLU A 50 13.61 -4.17 -5.50
C GLU A 50 13.48 -2.65 -5.36
N THR A 51 12.26 -2.13 -5.16
CA THR A 51 12.03 -0.68 -5.13
C THR A 51 12.02 -0.10 -3.72
N THR A 52 11.71 -0.89 -2.70
CA THR A 52 11.71 -0.47 -1.30
C THR A 52 13.13 -0.18 -0.81
N ASP A 53 13.29 0.93 -0.10
CA ASP A 53 14.55 1.31 0.57
C ASP A 53 14.99 0.22 1.58
N ASN A 54 16.23 -0.23 1.47
CA ASN A 54 16.76 -1.31 2.31
C ASN A 54 17.04 -0.91 3.76
N GLU A 55 17.25 0.37 4.03
CA GLU A 55 17.63 0.86 5.36
C GLU A 55 16.39 1.19 6.20
N ARG A 56 15.44 1.95 5.63
CA ARG A 56 14.25 2.46 6.31
C ARG A 56 12.97 1.72 5.94
N GLY A 57 13.00 0.95 4.84
CA GLY A 57 11.84 0.22 4.35
C GLY A 57 10.79 1.11 3.68
N LEU A 58 11.18 2.30 3.21
CA LEU A 58 10.27 3.19 2.51
C LEU A 58 9.93 2.61 1.14
N THR A 59 8.66 2.25 0.95
CA THR A 59 8.15 1.73 -0.31
C THR A 59 7.58 2.87 -1.14
N PRO A 60 8.06 3.11 -2.38
CA PRO A 60 7.54 4.18 -3.20
C PRO A 60 6.06 3.96 -3.53
N ASP A 61 5.27 5.03 -3.57
CA ASP A 61 3.87 4.96 -3.97
C ASP A 61 3.71 4.56 -5.44
N ARG A 62 4.67 4.95 -6.27
CA ARG A 62 4.66 4.68 -7.71
C ARG A 62 6.08 4.55 -8.27
N TRP A 63 6.19 3.91 -9.40
CA TRP A 63 7.43 3.69 -10.11
C TRP A 63 7.34 4.27 -11.54
N PRO A 64 8.45 4.81 -12.13
CA PRO A 64 9.83 4.86 -11.58
C PRO A 64 10.13 6.06 -10.67
N THR A 65 9.17 6.93 -10.41
CA THR A 65 9.39 8.18 -9.67
C THR A 65 9.34 7.95 -8.16
N ARG A 66 10.50 8.00 -7.50
CA ARG A 66 10.63 7.84 -6.05
C ARG A 66 10.53 9.19 -5.33
N THR A 67 9.39 9.87 -5.42
CA THR A 67 9.20 11.17 -4.76
C THR A 67 8.77 11.00 -3.31
N PHE A 68 7.85 10.07 -3.06
CA PHE A 68 7.31 9.78 -1.75
C PHE A 68 6.98 8.30 -1.59
N SER A 69 6.99 7.86 -0.33
CA SER A 69 6.58 6.54 0.12
C SER A 69 5.16 6.59 0.62
N SER A 70 4.34 5.59 0.30
CA SER A 70 3.03 5.40 0.92
C SER A 70 3.15 4.50 2.15
N ILE A 71 2.53 4.90 3.25
CA ILE A 71 2.47 4.10 4.48
C ILE A 71 1.71 2.79 4.24
N ALA A 72 0.63 2.82 3.46
CA ALA A 72 -0.08 1.60 3.06
C ALA A 72 0.81 0.66 2.22
N ALA A 73 1.60 1.22 1.29
CA ALA A 73 2.51 0.42 0.47
C ALA A 73 3.58 -0.30 1.32
N ILE A 74 4.04 0.30 2.44
CA ILE A 74 4.93 -0.38 3.39
C ILE A 74 4.21 -1.57 4.04
N GLY A 75 2.93 -1.43 4.40
CA GLY A 75 2.12 -2.53 4.91
C GLY A 75 1.98 -3.67 3.89
N PHE A 76 1.76 -3.34 2.62
CA PHE A 76 1.74 -4.34 1.54
C PHE A 76 3.11 -4.97 1.30
N ALA A 77 4.22 -4.24 1.47
CA ALA A 77 5.56 -4.79 1.38
C ALA A 77 5.80 -5.89 2.42
N PHE A 78 5.33 -5.73 3.66
CA PHE A 78 5.42 -6.80 4.67
C PHE A 78 4.71 -8.08 4.22
N ASN A 79 3.50 -7.96 3.65
CA ASN A 79 2.79 -9.12 3.10
C ASN A 79 3.55 -9.74 1.91
N SER A 80 4.11 -8.89 1.04
CA SER A 80 4.92 -9.33 -0.10
C SER A 80 6.16 -10.12 0.35
N TYR A 81 6.82 -9.71 1.43
CA TYR A 81 7.98 -10.43 1.96
C TYR A 81 7.59 -11.83 2.48
N VAL A 82 6.46 -11.95 3.18
CA VAL A 82 5.92 -13.24 3.61
C VAL A 82 5.64 -14.15 2.42
N ILE A 83 5.02 -13.61 1.37
CA ILE A 83 4.72 -14.33 0.13
C ILE A 83 6.03 -14.74 -0.57
N GLY A 84 7.02 -13.85 -0.63
CA GLY A 84 8.32 -14.10 -1.25
C GLY A 84 9.07 -15.27 -0.59
N VAL A 85 9.04 -15.36 0.74
CA VAL A 85 9.59 -16.51 1.47
C VAL A 85 8.87 -17.81 1.12
N ARG A 86 7.52 -17.78 1.12
CA ARG A 86 6.71 -18.96 0.79
C ARG A 86 6.89 -19.43 -0.65
N ALA A 87 7.11 -18.51 -1.57
CA ALA A 87 7.35 -18.80 -2.99
C ALA A 87 8.81 -19.15 -3.30
N GLY A 88 9.71 -19.09 -2.31
CA GLY A 88 11.14 -19.33 -2.51
C GLY A 88 11.86 -18.23 -3.28
N TYR A 89 11.34 -17.02 -3.31
CA TYR A 89 11.95 -15.88 -4.00
C TYR A 89 13.09 -15.27 -3.20
N VAL A 90 12.99 -15.32 -1.89
CA VAL A 90 13.97 -14.83 -0.92
C VAL A 90 14.01 -15.78 0.27
N THR A 91 15.11 -15.75 1.01
CA THR A 91 15.23 -16.52 2.24
C THR A 91 14.41 -15.89 3.37
N ARG A 92 14.07 -16.70 4.36
CA ARG A 92 13.37 -16.23 5.56
C ARG A 92 14.19 -15.17 6.31
N ASP A 93 15.50 -15.37 6.42
CA ASP A 93 16.41 -14.48 7.15
C ASP A 93 16.50 -13.11 6.49
N GLU A 94 16.63 -13.06 5.15
CA GLU A 94 16.64 -11.79 4.40
C GLU A 94 15.33 -11.02 4.60
N ALA A 95 14.20 -11.70 4.48
CA ALA A 95 12.88 -11.09 4.65
C ALA A 95 12.64 -10.64 6.10
N ALA A 96 13.06 -11.45 7.09
CA ALA A 96 12.97 -11.09 8.51
C ALA A 96 13.82 -9.87 8.83
N LEU A 97 15.06 -9.84 8.36
CA LEU A 97 15.96 -8.70 8.59
C LEU A 97 15.38 -7.40 8.03
N ARG A 98 14.89 -7.43 6.79
CA ARG A 98 14.27 -6.26 6.15
C ARG A 98 13.01 -5.81 6.89
N THR A 99 12.14 -6.75 7.26
CA THR A 99 10.92 -6.48 8.04
C THR A 99 11.27 -5.81 9.38
N ARG A 100 12.23 -6.37 10.11
CA ARG A 100 12.68 -5.82 11.40
C ARG A 100 13.24 -4.41 11.25
N ASN A 101 14.08 -4.15 10.25
CA ASN A 101 14.66 -2.83 10.02
C ASN A 101 13.58 -1.78 9.73
N THR A 102 12.60 -2.11 8.89
CA THR A 102 11.48 -1.23 8.57
C THR A 102 10.63 -0.92 9.81
N LEU A 103 10.24 -1.94 10.58
CA LEU A 103 9.45 -1.75 11.81
C LEU A 103 10.21 -0.91 12.82
N LYS A 104 11.52 -1.15 12.99
CA LYS A 104 12.37 -0.39 13.90
C LYS A 104 12.44 1.08 13.50
N TYR A 105 12.67 1.37 12.21
CA TYR A 105 12.67 2.75 11.71
C TYR A 105 11.35 3.46 11.99
N LEU A 106 10.22 2.84 11.66
CA LEU A 106 8.89 3.43 11.86
C LEU A 106 8.54 3.63 13.35
N TYR A 107 9.03 2.75 14.21
CA TYR A 107 8.82 2.85 15.64
C TYR A 107 9.66 3.96 16.29
N GLU A 108 10.92 4.09 15.89
CA GLU A 108 11.90 5.04 16.47
C GLU A 108 11.80 6.45 15.88
N ALA A 109 11.27 6.60 14.68
CA ALA A 109 11.15 7.89 14.02
C ALA A 109 10.25 8.87 14.78
N PRO A 110 10.54 10.18 14.73
CA PRO A 110 9.85 11.17 15.55
C PRO A 110 8.36 11.27 15.21
N GLN A 111 7.52 11.28 16.25
CA GLN A 111 6.10 11.60 16.19
C GLN A 111 5.76 12.79 17.08
N GLY A 112 4.81 13.60 16.67
CA GLY A 112 4.38 14.77 17.44
C GLY A 112 3.38 15.63 16.68
N PRO A 113 2.83 16.69 17.32
CA PRO A 113 1.85 17.57 16.72
C PRO A 113 2.45 18.59 15.73
N SER A 114 3.78 18.60 15.55
CA SER A 114 4.47 19.53 14.67
C SER A 114 4.15 19.24 13.21
N ALA A 115 4.00 20.29 12.41
CA ALA A 115 3.78 20.21 10.97
C ALA A 115 5.01 19.67 10.20
N THR A 116 6.20 19.75 10.78
CA THR A 116 7.46 19.34 10.19
C THR A 116 8.30 18.51 11.15
N GLY A 117 9.25 17.73 10.61
CA GLY A 117 10.19 16.97 11.42
C GLY A 117 9.63 15.68 12.03
N THR A 118 8.42 15.27 11.65
CA THR A 118 7.75 14.08 12.18
C THR A 118 7.24 13.17 11.06
N ILE A 119 7.03 11.88 11.39
CA ILE A 119 6.41 10.91 10.48
C ILE A 119 4.95 10.62 10.84
N GLY A 120 4.48 11.15 11.97
CA GLY A 120 3.15 10.87 12.50
C GLY A 120 2.87 11.60 13.81
N HIS A 121 1.69 11.32 14.37
CA HIS A 121 1.25 11.81 15.67
C HIS A 121 0.27 10.84 16.32
N LYS A 122 0.34 10.66 17.63
CA LYS A 122 -0.59 9.78 18.37
C LYS A 122 -0.57 8.31 17.87
N GLY A 123 0.54 7.84 17.36
CA GLY A 123 0.66 6.50 16.76
C GLY A 123 0.19 6.40 15.31
N PHE A 124 -0.56 7.37 14.79
CA PHE A 124 -0.92 7.44 13.38
C PHE A 124 0.24 7.99 12.56
N PHE A 125 0.29 7.59 11.29
CA PHE A 125 1.28 8.03 10.32
C PHE A 125 0.67 8.97 9.29
N TYR A 126 1.49 9.88 8.75
CA TYR A 126 1.10 10.65 7.58
C TYR A 126 0.96 9.72 6.37
N HIS A 127 -0.04 9.95 5.54
CA HIS A 127 -0.33 9.17 4.33
C HIS A 127 0.93 8.94 3.48
N PHE A 128 1.67 10.01 3.21
CA PHE A 128 2.94 9.94 2.48
C PHE A 128 4.11 10.48 3.30
N LEU A 129 5.24 9.80 3.16
CA LEU A 129 6.54 10.24 3.66
C LEU A 129 7.43 10.59 2.47
N ASP A 130 8.19 11.67 2.59
CA ASP A 130 9.23 12.02 1.62
C ASP A 130 10.25 10.89 1.51
N TYR A 131 10.53 10.44 0.30
CA TYR A 131 11.35 9.25 0.09
C TYR A 131 12.82 9.45 0.51
N GLN A 132 13.33 10.69 0.47
CA GLN A 132 14.71 10.99 0.83
C GLN A 132 14.89 11.21 2.33
N THR A 133 14.02 12.01 2.95
CA THR A 133 14.14 12.37 4.36
C THR A 133 13.45 11.37 5.29
N GLY A 134 12.46 10.64 4.80
CA GLY A 134 11.62 9.76 5.59
C GLY A 134 10.58 10.47 6.46
N LEU A 135 10.48 11.80 6.37
CA LEU A 135 9.56 12.62 7.14
C LEU A 135 8.27 12.91 6.35
N ARG A 136 7.28 13.56 6.97
CA ARG A 136 6.03 13.95 6.33
C ARG A 136 6.27 14.59 4.96
N TYR A 137 5.60 14.08 3.93
CA TYR A 137 5.67 14.64 2.60
C TYR A 137 4.68 15.80 2.45
N ARG A 138 5.18 17.03 2.24
CA ARG A 138 4.37 18.25 2.06
C ARG A 138 3.32 18.40 3.17
N ASN A 139 2.06 18.64 2.79
CA ASN A 139 0.93 18.86 3.70
C ASN A 139 -0.01 17.64 3.72
N THR A 140 0.52 16.40 3.61
CA THR A 140 -0.30 15.20 3.70
C THR A 140 -0.88 15.05 5.11
N GLU A 141 -2.09 14.49 5.18
CA GLU A 141 -2.79 14.22 6.43
C GLU A 141 -2.20 13.02 7.18
N LEU A 142 -2.41 12.97 8.48
CA LEU A 142 -2.45 11.69 9.20
C LEU A 142 -3.61 10.89 8.64
N SER A 143 -3.34 9.67 8.18
CA SER A 143 -4.35 8.82 7.58
C SER A 143 -4.71 7.64 8.49
N THR A 144 -6.00 7.48 8.76
CA THR A 144 -6.47 6.34 9.55
C THR A 144 -6.41 5.03 8.77
N ILE A 145 -6.73 5.05 7.47
CA ILE A 145 -6.71 3.83 6.65
C ILE A 145 -5.30 3.38 6.32
N ASP A 146 -4.41 4.30 5.92
CA ASP A 146 -3.04 3.93 5.58
C ASP A 146 -2.29 3.40 6.80
N THR A 147 -2.51 4.02 7.98
CA THR A 147 -2.01 3.48 9.26
C THR A 147 -2.58 2.10 9.53
N SER A 148 -3.86 1.85 9.27
CA SER A 148 -4.49 0.54 9.46
C SER A 148 -3.88 -0.52 8.53
N LEU A 149 -3.67 -0.19 7.27
CA LEU A 149 -3.04 -1.10 6.30
C LEU A 149 -1.58 -1.41 6.66
N LEU A 150 -0.83 -0.41 7.14
CA LEU A 150 0.52 -0.63 7.69
C LEU A 150 0.49 -1.62 8.85
N LEU A 151 -0.39 -1.39 9.84
CA LEU A 151 -0.48 -2.24 11.03
C LEU A 151 -0.92 -3.66 10.70
N LEU A 152 -1.87 -3.85 9.78
CA LEU A 152 -2.28 -5.18 9.33
C LEU A 152 -1.12 -5.93 8.65
N GLY A 153 -0.31 -5.25 7.85
CA GLY A 153 0.91 -5.81 7.29
C GLY A 153 1.92 -6.19 8.37
N ALA A 154 2.14 -5.32 9.35
CA ALA A 154 3.04 -5.58 10.49
C ALA A 154 2.56 -6.78 11.33
N ILE A 155 1.27 -6.86 11.64
CA ILE A 155 0.67 -7.98 12.39
C ILE A 155 0.80 -9.28 11.60
N THR A 156 0.55 -9.27 10.29
CA THR A 156 0.74 -10.44 9.42
C THR A 156 2.18 -10.91 9.42
N ALA A 157 3.14 -9.99 9.31
CA ALA A 157 4.56 -10.32 9.41
C ALA A 157 4.93 -10.89 10.78
N ALA A 158 4.43 -10.30 11.88
CA ALA A 158 4.67 -10.79 13.24
C ALA A 158 4.13 -12.22 13.47
N GLN A 159 3.00 -12.56 12.85
CA GLN A 159 2.44 -13.92 12.91
C GLN A 159 3.27 -14.91 12.08
N PHE A 160 3.82 -14.49 10.96
CA PHE A 160 4.64 -15.33 10.11
C PHE A 160 6.05 -15.54 10.69
N PHE A 161 6.71 -14.47 11.13
CA PHE A 161 8.04 -14.52 11.75
C PHE A 161 7.93 -14.88 13.24
N ASN A 162 7.67 -16.16 13.49
CA ASN A 162 7.34 -16.71 14.82
C ASN A 162 8.41 -17.62 15.43
N GLN A 163 9.59 -17.72 14.82
CA GLN A 163 10.70 -18.48 15.36
C GLN A 163 11.31 -17.83 16.59
N ASN A 164 11.90 -18.67 17.45
CA ASN A 164 12.53 -18.20 18.68
C ASN A 164 13.99 -17.76 18.44
N ASN A 165 14.15 -16.68 17.67
CA ASN A 165 15.41 -16.01 17.44
C ASN A 165 15.26 -14.49 17.69
N THR A 166 16.38 -13.78 17.81
CA THR A 166 16.40 -12.35 18.17
C THR A 166 15.64 -11.50 17.16
N ILE A 167 15.88 -11.68 15.86
CA ILE A 167 15.28 -10.86 14.80
C ILE A 167 13.76 -11.01 14.77
N GLU A 168 13.26 -12.24 14.78
CA GLU A 168 11.82 -12.48 14.71
C GLU A 168 11.13 -12.09 16.02
N THR A 169 11.81 -12.20 17.16
CA THR A 169 11.30 -11.66 18.43
C THR A 169 11.19 -10.14 18.41
N GLU A 170 12.18 -9.45 17.86
CA GLU A 170 12.09 -7.99 17.65
C GLU A 170 10.95 -7.60 16.71
N ILE A 171 10.71 -8.34 15.62
CA ILE A 171 9.56 -8.10 14.71
C ILE A 171 8.25 -8.14 15.49
N ARG A 172 8.03 -9.18 16.29
CA ARG A 172 6.79 -9.32 17.08
C ARG A 172 6.62 -8.19 18.09
N ASN A 173 7.69 -7.85 18.80
CA ASN A 173 7.67 -6.78 19.81
C ASN A 173 7.41 -5.41 19.18
N LEU A 174 8.08 -5.08 18.07
CA LEU A 174 7.90 -3.82 17.36
C LEU A 174 6.51 -3.69 16.75
N ALA A 175 5.99 -4.73 16.11
CA ALA A 175 4.65 -4.72 15.54
C ALA A 175 3.58 -4.51 16.62
N ASN A 176 3.70 -5.21 17.76
CA ASN A 176 2.79 -5.03 18.90
C ASN A 176 2.89 -3.62 19.48
N ALA A 177 4.12 -3.11 19.73
CA ALA A 177 4.33 -1.78 20.28
C ALA A 177 3.81 -0.67 19.36
N MET A 178 3.95 -0.83 18.03
CA MET A 178 3.37 0.10 17.06
C MET A 178 1.84 0.11 17.14
N TYR A 179 1.22 -1.06 17.22
CA TYR A 179 -0.23 -1.17 17.34
C TYR A 179 -0.76 -0.59 18.65
N GLU A 180 -0.13 -0.92 19.77
CA GLU A 180 -0.49 -0.43 21.10
C GLU A 180 -0.35 1.09 21.24
N ARG A 181 0.58 1.71 20.49
CA ARG A 181 0.83 3.15 20.52
C ARG A 181 -0.29 3.97 19.86
N VAL A 182 -1.11 3.38 18.99
CA VAL A 182 -2.13 4.13 18.25
C VAL A 182 -3.27 4.57 19.17
N ASP A 183 -3.43 5.86 19.33
CA ASP A 183 -4.55 6.47 20.07
C ASP A 183 -5.78 6.58 19.16
N TRP A 184 -6.54 5.50 19.03
CA TRP A 184 -7.76 5.46 18.20
C TRP A 184 -8.82 6.44 18.67
N THR A 185 -8.83 6.80 19.96
CA THR A 185 -9.78 7.77 20.51
C THR A 185 -9.55 9.17 19.97
N PHE A 186 -8.31 9.50 19.58
CA PHE A 186 -7.96 10.77 18.95
C PHE A 186 -8.72 10.99 17.64
N MET A 187 -8.93 9.94 16.86
CA MET A 187 -9.65 10.02 15.57
C MET A 187 -11.17 9.84 15.71
N LEU A 188 -11.69 9.60 16.93
CA LEU A 188 -13.12 9.49 17.17
C LEU A 188 -13.75 10.89 17.17
N ARG A 189 -14.70 11.09 16.26
CA ARG A 189 -15.37 12.38 16.05
C ARG A 189 -16.60 12.53 16.97
N PRO A 190 -17.11 13.75 17.19
CA PRO A 190 -18.33 13.99 17.98
C PRO A 190 -19.56 13.23 17.44
N SER A 191 -19.59 12.91 16.16
CA SER A 191 -20.61 12.06 15.52
C SER A 191 -20.62 10.60 16.03
N GLY A 192 -19.58 10.20 16.76
CA GLY A 192 -19.31 8.81 17.16
C GLY A 192 -18.71 7.95 16.08
N LYS A 193 -18.30 8.52 14.92
CA LYS A 193 -17.58 7.82 13.84
C LYS A 193 -16.09 8.19 13.84
N ILE A 194 -15.27 7.36 13.20
CA ILE A 194 -13.85 7.64 13.04
C ILE A 194 -13.65 8.58 11.83
N GLY A 195 -12.86 9.64 12.02
CA GLY A 195 -12.44 10.55 10.98
C GLY A 195 -11.43 9.89 10.02
N MET A 196 -11.40 10.35 8.77
CA MET A 196 -10.46 9.82 7.78
C MET A 196 -9.04 10.32 8.00
N GLY A 197 -8.86 11.54 8.55
CA GLY A 197 -7.53 12.09 8.75
C GLY A 197 -7.51 13.40 9.55
N TRP A 198 -6.27 13.84 9.80
CA TRP A 198 -5.98 15.05 10.56
C TRP A 198 -4.73 15.76 10.02
N HIS A 199 -4.74 17.09 10.04
CA HIS A 199 -3.60 17.94 9.70
C HIS A 199 -3.16 18.77 10.91
N PRO A 200 -1.86 18.91 11.16
CA PRO A 200 -1.37 19.77 12.24
C PRO A 200 -1.75 21.25 12.05
N GLU A 201 -1.93 21.70 10.79
CA GLU A 201 -2.24 23.08 10.45
C GLU A 201 -3.72 23.44 10.61
N THR A 202 -4.62 22.49 10.30
CA THR A 202 -6.05 22.75 10.15
C THR A 202 -6.94 21.85 11.01
N GLY A 203 -6.36 20.86 11.68
CA GLY A 203 -7.10 19.88 12.46
C GLY A 203 -7.71 18.76 11.61
N PHE A 204 -8.82 18.23 12.07
CA PHE A 204 -9.44 17.09 11.39
C PHE A 204 -10.05 17.48 10.06
N ILE A 205 -9.84 16.63 9.05
CA ILE A 205 -10.59 16.75 7.79
C ILE A 205 -12.08 16.52 8.03
N ALA A 206 -12.93 17.09 7.17
CA ALA A 206 -14.38 17.00 7.36
C ALA A 206 -14.93 15.58 7.15
N SER A 207 -14.20 14.74 6.40
CA SER A 207 -14.63 13.40 6.04
C SER A 207 -14.49 12.42 7.20
N GLU A 208 -15.53 11.60 7.39
CA GLU A 208 -15.58 10.48 8.31
C GLU A 208 -15.87 9.19 7.54
N TRP A 209 -15.49 8.05 8.08
CA TRP A 209 -15.80 6.75 7.47
C TRP A 209 -17.31 6.51 7.47
N ARG A 210 -17.85 6.32 6.27
CA ARG A 210 -19.27 6.08 5.98
C ARG A 210 -19.43 4.96 4.97
N GLY A 211 -20.58 4.28 5.03
CA GLY A 211 -20.87 3.18 4.13
C GLY A 211 -20.01 1.95 4.38
N PHE A 212 -20.37 0.83 3.77
CA PHE A 212 -19.54 -0.36 3.78
C PHE A 212 -18.33 -0.16 2.86
N SER A 213 -17.16 -0.09 3.46
CA SER A 213 -15.91 0.27 2.78
C SER A 213 -14.71 -0.31 3.53
N GLU A 214 -13.51 -0.03 3.05
CA GLU A 214 -12.24 -0.34 3.72
C GLU A 214 -12.13 0.25 5.13
N GLY A 215 -12.93 1.25 5.49
CA GLY A 215 -13.07 1.75 6.86
C GLY A 215 -13.35 0.66 7.89
N SER A 216 -13.89 -0.50 7.47
CA SER A 216 -14.05 -1.67 8.34
C SER A 216 -12.75 -2.08 9.04
N LEU A 217 -11.61 -2.00 8.35
CA LEU A 217 -10.30 -2.32 8.89
C LEU A 217 -9.90 -1.38 10.03
N VAL A 218 -10.21 -0.08 9.87
CA VAL A 218 -9.97 0.95 10.89
C VAL A 218 -10.78 0.64 12.17
N TYR A 219 -12.07 0.33 12.03
CA TYR A 219 -12.92 0.01 13.19
C TYR A 219 -12.50 -1.28 13.88
N LEU A 220 -12.14 -2.33 13.13
CA LEU A 220 -11.70 -3.60 13.71
C LEU A 220 -10.44 -3.42 14.56
N LEU A 221 -9.43 -2.70 14.05
CA LEU A 221 -8.22 -2.40 14.80
C LEU A 221 -8.50 -1.51 16.01
N ALA A 222 -9.36 -0.50 15.87
CA ALA A 222 -9.70 0.40 16.97
C ALA A 222 -10.44 -0.32 18.10
N PHE A 223 -11.30 -1.30 17.80
CA PHE A 223 -11.98 -2.12 18.81
C PHE A 223 -11.04 -3.12 19.48
N ALA A 224 -10.13 -3.71 18.71
CA ALA A 224 -9.19 -4.70 19.24
C ALA A 224 -8.01 -4.06 19.99
N SER A 225 -7.90 -2.72 20.01
CA SER A 225 -6.80 -2.03 20.68
C SER A 225 -6.79 -2.33 22.18
N PRO A 226 -5.66 -2.80 22.73
CA PRO A 226 -5.54 -3.10 24.15
C PRO A 226 -5.34 -1.83 25.01
N THR A 227 -5.03 -0.69 24.41
CA THR A 227 -4.62 0.54 25.09
C THR A 227 -5.61 1.69 24.90
N HIS A 228 -6.10 1.91 23.69
CA HIS A 228 -6.89 3.09 23.29
C HIS A 228 -8.12 2.66 22.48
N THR A 229 -8.89 1.70 23.00
CA THR A 229 -10.11 1.21 22.34
C THR A 229 -11.19 2.28 22.25
N ILE A 230 -12.00 2.23 21.19
CA ILE A 230 -13.17 3.08 21.00
C ILE A 230 -14.45 2.41 21.52
N PRO A 231 -15.51 3.19 21.86
CA PRO A 231 -16.79 2.63 22.30
C PRO A 231 -17.45 1.78 21.22
N THR A 232 -18.08 0.67 21.62
CA THR A 232 -18.80 -0.24 20.69
C THR A 232 -19.92 0.45 19.92
N THR A 233 -20.47 1.55 20.46
CA THR A 233 -21.46 2.41 19.79
C THR A 233 -20.91 3.03 18.49
N ALA A 234 -19.59 3.16 18.33
CA ALA A 234 -18.98 3.66 17.09
C ALA A 234 -19.25 2.72 15.90
N TRP A 235 -19.29 1.40 16.11
CA TRP A 235 -19.70 0.44 15.09
C TRP A 235 -21.13 0.67 14.62
N GLN A 236 -22.05 0.86 15.57
CA GLN A 236 -23.45 1.13 15.24
C GLN A 236 -23.61 2.46 14.47
N ARG A 237 -22.86 3.49 14.86
CA ARG A 237 -22.85 4.79 14.18
C ARG A 237 -22.31 4.67 12.74
N TRP A 238 -21.30 3.85 12.51
CA TRP A 238 -20.78 3.61 11.18
C TRP A 238 -21.74 2.76 10.34
N THR A 239 -22.19 1.60 10.84
CA THR A 239 -23.05 0.69 10.09
C THR A 239 -24.40 1.30 9.75
N SER A 240 -24.93 2.23 10.56
CA SER A 240 -26.15 2.97 10.25
C SER A 240 -26.07 3.82 8.98
N THR A 241 -24.87 4.05 8.45
CA THR A 241 -24.66 4.84 7.23
C THR A 241 -24.64 4.00 5.95
N TYR A 242 -24.70 2.66 6.03
CA TYR A 242 -24.54 1.78 4.88
C TYR A 242 -25.59 2.03 3.78
N ASN A 243 -26.87 2.03 4.16
CA ASN A 243 -27.97 2.28 3.23
C ASN A 243 -28.02 3.72 2.69
N GLN A 244 -27.45 4.66 3.42
CA GLN A 244 -27.39 6.07 3.01
C GLN A 244 -26.31 6.32 1.95
N THR A 245 -25.24 5.54 1.98
CA THR A 245 -24.06 5.74 1.10
C THR A 245 -24.22 5.03 -0.23
N TRP A 246 -24.80 3.82 -0.23
CA TRP A 246 -24.88 2.96 -1.42
C TRP A 246 -26.29 2.85 -2.02
N GLY A 247 -27.26 3.57 -1.46
CA GLY A 247 -28.67 3.49 -1.86
C GLY A 247 -29.38 2.27 -1.25
N LYS A 248 -30.70 2.25 -1.39
CA LYS A 248 -31.50 1.05 -1.11
C LYS A 248 -31.55 0.24 -2.40
N ASN A 249 -30.96 -0.95 -2.41
CA ASN A 249 -31.28 -1.95 -3.42
C ASN A 249 -32.64 -2.54 -3.11
#